data_c2fd8b088f0e0536c4ae625fad37f360
#
_entry.id   c2fd8b088f0e0536c4ae625fad37f360
#
_cell.length_a   1.000
_cell.length_b   1.000
_cell.length_c   1.000
_cell.angle_alpha   90.00
_cell.angle_beta   90.00
_cell.angle_gamma   90.00
#
_symmetry.space_group_name_H-M   'P 1'
#
loop_
_entity.id
_entity.type
_entity.pdbx_description
1 polymer ?
#
loop_
_entity_poly.entity_id
_entity_poly.type
_entity_poly.pdbx_seq_one_letter_code
_entity_poly.pdbx_strand_id
1 'polypeptide(L)'
;MPKPKKPVLTPIREWTLPAAATLGSSVRAKGILLEIRARLPGPFKKFLEVRGAVLVLSWPENAEGDAKPVVAIIEKTLDGIETMPVIPREIQDILAITTTERHRWLKDGRLHSAGTRTVKLRGRARKITFHVFDPRHVEDVLDRDLVSQWREDDVIQRAENRRLATAQRALMRKPKSVAPAEPKPDDSPEDAARHQLKGWAEFERDGFLR
;
A
#
# COMPACT_ATOMS: atom_id res chain seq x y z
N MET A 1 -20.61 -0.51 47.75
CA MET A 1 -21.63 -1.10 46.88
C MET A 1 -20.97 -2.14 45.99
N PRO A 2 -21.44 -3.39 45.94
CA PRO A 2 -20.87 -4.41 45.06
C PRO A 2 -21.04 -4.01 43.61
N LYS A 3 -19.97 -4.12 42.80
CA LYS A 3 -20.03 -3.89 41.38
C LYS A 3 -21.04 -4.83 40.74
N PRO A 4 -21.96 -4.36 39.87
CA PRO A 4 -22.93 -5.24 39.21
C PRO A 4 -22.16 -6.34 38.43
N LYS A 5 -22.52 -7.60 38.66
CA LYS A 5 -21.97 -8.74 37.92
C LYS A 5 -22.26 -8.52 36.42
N LYS A 6 -21.24 -8.59 35.57
CA LYS A 6 -21.43 -8.52 34.13
C LYS A 6 -22.37 -9.67 33.71
N PRO A 7 -23.39 -9.41 32.88
CA PRO A 7 -24.28 -10.47 32.41
C PRO A 7 -23.44 -11.51 31.63
N VAL A 8 -23.76 -12.78 31.86
CA VAL A 8 -23.17 -13.88 31.08
C VAL A 8 -23.76 -13.78 29.68
N LEU A 9 -22.90 -13.70 28.69
CA LEU A 9 -23.25 -13.62 27.28
C LEU A 9 -23.06 -14.99 26.66
N THR A 10 -24.09 -15.56 26.08
CA THR A 10 -24.06 -16.83 25.33
C THR A 10 -24.13 -16.54 23.84
N PRO A 11 -23.32 -17.21 23.00
CA PRO A 11 -23.43 -17.10 21.55
C PRO A 11 -24.77 -17.70 21.09
N ILE A 12 -25.60 -16.91 20.43
CA ILE A 12 -26.92 -17.33 19.95
C ILE A 12 -26.96 -17.58 18.43
N ARG A 13 -26.07 -16.91 17.68
CA ARG A 13 -25.97 -17.07 16.24
C ARG A 13 -24.60 -16.73 15.70
N GLU A 14 -24.20 -17.47 14.67
CA GLU A 14 -22.93 -17.28 13.98
C GLU A 14 -23.16 -17.18 12.46
N TRP A 15 -22.36 -16.36 11.80
CA TRP A 15 -22.35 -16.21 10.34
C TRP A 15 -20.91 -16.28 9.85
N THR A 16 -20.64 -17.20 8.95
CA THR A 16 -19.34 -17.26 8.27
C THR A 16 -19.31 -16.22 7.14
N LEU A 17 -18.34 -15.34 7.16
CA LEU A 17 -18.12 -14.36 6.08
C LEU A 17 -17.56 -15.11 4.86
N PRO A 18 -18.10 -14.86 3.66
CA PRO A 18 -17.57 -15.44 2.43
C PRO A 18 -16.11 -15.03 2.19
N ALA A 19 -15.32 -15.92 1.58
CA ALA A 19 -13.94 -15.62 1.22
C ALA A 19 -13.85 -14.40 0.29
N ALA A 20 -14.76 -14.30 -0.68
CA ALA A 20 -14.88 -13.15 -1.58
C ALA A 20 -15.15 -11.82 -0.84
N ALA A 21 -15.87 -11.85 0.29
CA ALA A 21 -16.10 -10.64 1.09
C ALA A 21 -14.87 -10.23 1.89
N THR A 22 -14.13 -11.19 2.45
CA THR A 22 -12.97 -10.93 3.33
C THR A 22 -11.65 -10.81 2.58
N LEU A 23 -11.53 -11.41 1.39
CA LEU A 23 -10.30 -11.51 0.59
C LEU A 23 -9.12 -12.01 1.43
N GLY A 24 -9.37 -12.95 2.36
CA GLY A 24 -8.36 -13.49 3.27
C GLY A 24 -7.88 -12.56 4.38
N SER A 25 -8.40 -11.32 4.48
CA SER A 25 -7.91 -10.31 5.41
C SER A 25 -8.74 -10.24 6.70
N SER A 26 -8.07 -10.37 7.83
CA SER A 26 -8.67 -10.14 9.16
C SER A 26 -8.99 -8.67 9.41
N VAL A 27 -8.27 -7.76 8.77
CA VAL A 27 -8.53 -6.31 8.85
C VAL A 27 -9.83 -5.98 8.14
N ARG A 28 -10.09 -6.62 6.98
CA ARG A 28 -11.35 -6.45 6.26
C ARG A 28 -12.51 -7.09 7.01
N ALA A 29 -12.35 -8.27 7.61
CA ALA A 29 -13.38 -8.87 8.46
C ALA A 29 -13.78 -7.93 9.62
N LYS A 30 -12.81 -7.25 10.24
CA LYS A 30 -13.07 -6.19 11.24
C LYS A 30 -13.74 -4.96 10.63
N GLY A 31 -13.41 -4.57 9.40
CA GLY A 31 -14.07 -3.50 8.66
C GLY A 31 -15.55 -3.80 8.44
N ILE A 32 -15.86 -5.03 7.99
CA ILE A 32 -17.24 -5.52 7.83
C ILE A 32 -17.99 -5.48 9.17
N LEU A 33 -17.38 -5.96 10.25
CA LEU A 33 -17.95 -5.86 11.59
C LEU A 33 -18.32 -4.42 11.96
N LEU A 34 -17.43 -3.46 11.68
CA LEU A 34 -17.67 -2.05 12.01
C LEU A 34 -18.81 -1.45 11.17
N GLU A 35 -18.95 -1.85 9.91
CA GLU A 35 -20.05 -1.43 9.04
C GLU A 35 -21.39 -1.97 9.54
N ILE A 36 -21.45 -3.26 9.94
CA ILE A 36 -22.64 -3.85 10.55
C ILE A 36 -22.97 -3.14 11.87
N ARG A 37 -21.98 -2.94 12.73
CA ARG A 37 -22.16 -2.22 13.99
C ARG A 37 -22.63 -0.78 13.79
N ALA A 38 -22.27 -0.12 12.70
CA ALA A 38 -22.74 1.23 12.40
C ALA A 38 -24.28 1.28 12.21
N ARG A 39 -24.85 0.22 11.66
CA ARG A 39 -26.31 0.08 11.40
C ARG A 39 -27.08 -0.43 12.62
N LEU A 40 -26.40 -1.07 13.58
CA LEU A 40 -27.03 -1.53 14.81
C LEU A 40 -27.30 -0.40 15.79
N PRO A 41 -28.40 -0.46 16.57
CA PRO A 41 -28.63 0.44 17.69
C PRO A 41 -27.52 0.36 18.71
N GLY A 42 -27.20 1.50 19.35
CA GLY A 42 -26.05 1.67 20.25
C GLY A 42 -25.84 0.56 21.30
N PRO A 43 -26.88 0.17 22.06
CA PRO A 43 -26.76 -0.84 23.12
C PRO A 43 -26.34 -2.22 22.62
N PHE A 44 -26.69 -2.58 21.37
CA PHE A 44 -26.48 -3.92 20.81
C PHE A 44 -25.12 -4.10 20.13
N LYS A 45 -24.42 -3.01 19.80
CA LYS A 45 -23.10 -3.03 19.12
C LYS A 45 -22.07 -3.89 19.84
N LYS A 46 -22.11 -3.96 21.15
CA LYS A 46 -21.17 -4.70 21.99
C LYS A 46 -21.37 -6.22 21.97
N PHE A 47 -22.53 -6.67 21.48
CA PHE A 47 -22.89 -8.08 21.46
C PHE A 47 -22.46 -8.81 20.19
N LEU A 48 -22.05 -8.08 19.16
CA LEU A 48 -21.55 -8.63 17.91
C LEU A 48 -20.02 -8.56 17.89
N GLU A 49 -19.37 -9.69 17.66
CA GLU A 49 -17.91 -9.80 17.55
C GLU A 49 -17.51 -10.51 16.27
N VAL A 50 -16.25 -10.39 15.87
CA VAL A 50 -15.67 -11.19 14.78
C VAL A 50 -14.52 -12.02 15.33
N ARG A 51 -14.53 -13.31 15.00
CA ARG A 51 -13.50 -14.29 15.34
C ARG A 51 -13.00 -14.93 14.05
N GLY A 52 -11.82 -14.48 13.58
CA GLY A 52 -11.35 -14.84 12.23
C GLY A 52 -12.31 -14.32 11.14
N ALA A 53 -12.91 -15.23 10.40
CA ALA A 53 -13.93 -14.96 9.37
C ALA A 53 -15.39 -15.22 9.86
N VAL A 54 -15.60 -15.43 11.15
CA VAL A 54 -16.92 -15.73 11.70
C VAL A 54 -17.41 -14.55 12.55
N LEU A 55 -18.59 -14.06 12.23
CA LEU A 55 -19.33 -13.11 13.07
C LEU A 55 -20.11 -13.87 14.11
N VAL A 56 -19.97 -13.51 15.37
CA VAL A 56 -20.63 -14.14 16.51
C VAL A 56 -21.49 -13.11 17.23
N LEU A 57 -22.80 -13.37 17.27
CA LEU A 57 -23.73 -12.60 18.08
C LEU A 57 -23.91 -13.31 19.44
N SER A 58 -23.46 -12.67 20.50
CA SER A 58 -23.65 -13.15 21.87
C SER A 58 -24.75 -12.35 22.55
N TRP A 59 -25.65 -13.01 23.27
CA TRP A 59 -26.80 -12.37 23.88
C TRP A 59 -26.95 -12.77 25.36
N PRO A 60 -27.50 -11.89 26.22
CA PRO A 60 -27.79 -12.25 27.60
C PRO A 60 -28.88 -13.31 27.67
N GLU A 61 -28.71 -14.36 28.48
CA GLU A 61 -29.61 -15.49 28.58
C GLU A 61 -31.11 -15.14 28.81
N ASN A 62 -31.37 -13.99 29.43
CA ASN A 62 -32.72 -13.58 29.82
C ASN A 62 -33.41 -12.64 28.83
N ALA A 63 -32.85 -12.42 27.63
CA ALA A 63 -33.34 -11.41 26.67
C ALA A 63 -33.49 -11.92 25.22
N GLU A 64 -33.76 -13.18 25.02
CA GLU A 64 -33.86 -13.82 23.68
C GLU A 64 -34.89 -13.14 22.73
N GLY A 65 -36.01 -12.67 23.28
CA GLY A 65 -37.06 -12.00 22.49
C GLY A 65 -36.59 -10.76 21.73
N ASP A 66 -35.60 -10.04 22.24
CA ASP A 66 -35.12 -8.79 21.68
C ASP A 66 -34.00 -8.97 20.62
N ALA A 67 -33.53 -10.21 20.41
CA ALA A 67 -32.48 -10.50 19.43
C ALA A 67 -32.97 -10.51 17.98
N LYS A 68 -34.21 -10.83 17.72
CA LYS A 68 -34.79 -11.00 16.37
C LYS A 68 -34.56 -9.75 15.47
N PRO A 69 -34.88 -8.53 15.90
CA PRO A 69 -34.67 -7.35 15.07
C PRO A 69 -33.18 -7.09 14.80
N VAL A 70 -32.30 -7.41 15.75
CA VAL A 70 -30.84 -7.30 15.59
C VAL A 70 -30.32 -8.28 14.55
N VAL A 71 -30.78 -9.53 14.61
CA VAL A 71 -30.48 -10.58 13.62
C VAL A 71 -30.90 -10.15 12.23
N ALA A 72 -32.12 -9.64 12.05
CA ALA A 72 -32.63 -9.17 10.77
C ALA A 72 -31.80 -8.03 10.17
N ILE A 73 -31.31 -7.09 11.00
CA ILE A 73 -30.41 -6.00 10.55
C ILE A 73 -29.06 -6.57 10.09
N ILE A 74 -28.52 -7.55 10.81
CA ILE A 74 -27.25 -8.20 10.46
C ILE A 74 -27.39 -8.93 9.12
N GLU A 75 -28.41 -9.75 8.97
CA GLU A 75 -28.67 -10.53 7.73
C GLU A 75 -28.87 -9.60 6.53
N LYS A 76 -29.68 -8.57 6.66
CA LYS A 76 -29.87 -7.55 5.62
C LYS A 76 -28.57 -6.82 5.27
N THR A 77 -27.65 -6.69 6.22
CA THR A 77 -26.36 -6.01 5.96
C THR A 77 -25.36 -6.95 5.32
N LEU A 78 -25.44 -8.24 5.64
CA LEU A 78 -24.62 -9.29 5.01
C LEU A 78 -25.03 -9.58 3.57
N ASP A 79 -26.29 -9.31 3.23
CA ASP A 79 -26.75 -9.39 1.85
C ASP A 79 -25.98 -8.38 0.98
N GLY A 80 -25.25 -8.88 -0.03
CA GLY A 80 -24.40 -8.07 -0.90
C GLY A 80 -23.10 -7.56 -0.27
N ILE A 81 -22.64 -8.13 0.85
CA ILE A 81 -21.42 -7.71 1.55
C ILE A 81 -20.16 -7.83 0.68
N GLU A 82 -20.17 -8.71 -0.32
CA GLU A 82 -19.08 -8.94 -1.27
C GLU A 82 -18.80 -7.71 -2.14
N THR A 83 -19.83 -6.89 -2.37
CA THR A 83 -19.70 -5.66 -3.17
C THR A 83 -19.25 -4.44 -2.35
N MET A 84 -19.06 -4.61 -1.04
CA MET A 84 -18.67 -3.51 -0.17
C MET A 84 -17.27 -2.99 -0.54
N PRO A 85 -17.12 -1.67 -0.84
CA PRO A 85 -15.85 -1.09 -1.23
C PRO A 85 -14.74 -1.33 -0.19
N VAL A 86 -13.53 -1.61 -0.69
CA VAL A 86 -12.33 -1.83 0.13
C VAL A 86 -11.72 -0.48 0.51
N ILE A 87 -11.46 -0.27 1.80
CA ILE A 87 -10.82 0.97 2.28
C ILE A 87 -9.28 0.89 2.24
N PRO A 88 -8.55 2.03 2.30
CA PRO A 88 -7.09 2.05 2.17
C PRO A 88 -6.31 1.11 3.11
N ARG A 89 -6.79 0.95 4.34
CA ARG A 89 -6.15 0.07 5.32
C ARG A 89 -6.37 -1.41 4.98
N GLU A 90 -7.55 -1.74 4.48
CA GLU A 90 -7.90 -3.11 4.09
C GLU A 90 -7.08 -3.54 2.87
N ILE A 91 -7.01 -2.72 1.81
CA ILE A 91 -6.24 -3.07 0.62
C ILE A 91 -4.75 -3.23 0.90
N GLN A 92 -4.19 -2.45 1.85
CA GLN A 92 -2.80 -2.64 2.29
C GLN A 92 -2.57 -3.99 2.96
N ASP A 93 -3.52 -4.45 3.76
CA ASP A 93 -3.46 -5.75 4.41
C ASP A 93 -3.69 -6.90 3.41
N ILE A 94 -4.72 -6.78 2.55
CA ILE A 94 -5.06 -7.78 1.54
C ILE A 94 -3.90 -8.02 0.57
N LEU A 95 -3.34 -6.96 -0.01
CA LEU A 95 -2.28 -7.03 -1.02
C LEU A 95 -0.86 -7.05 -0.41
N ALA A 96 -0.73 -6.98 0.91
CA ALA A 96 0.55 -6.84 1.63
C ALA A 96 1.42 -5.71 1.07
N ILE A 97 0.80 -4.53 0.80
CA ILE A 97 1.45 -3.37 0.20
C ILE A 97 1.63 -2.22 1.18
N THR A 98 2.66 -1.42 0.96
CA THR A 98 2.91 -0.21 1.74
C THR A 98 2.02 0.96 1.33
N THR A 99 1.90 1.96 2.20
CA THR A 99 1.20 3.22 1.86
C THR A 99 1.80 3.91 0.64
N THR A 100 3.13 3.85 0.49
CA THR A 100 3.86 4.46 -0.63
C THR A 100 3.56 3.75 -1.94
N GLU A 101 3.56 2.41 -1.96
CA GLU A 101 3.19 1.60 -3.13
C GLU A 101 1.74 1.90 -3.54
N ARG A 102 0.80 1.86 -2.59
CA ARG A 102 -0.60 2.17 -2.84
C ARG A 102 -0.79 3.55 -3.48
N HIS A 103 -0.14 4.60 -2.97
CA HIS A 103 -0.24 5.95 -3.54
C HIS A 103 0.37 6.03 -4.93
N ARG A 104 1.51 5.38 -5.16
CA ARG A 104 2.17 5.35 -6.46
C ARG A 104 1.31 4.67 -7.50
N TRP A 105 0.85 3.44 -7.21
CA TRP A 105 0.06 2.65 -8.15
C TRP A 105 -1.34 3.22 -8.41
N LEU A 106 -1.89 3.95 -7.44
CA LEU A 106 -3.11 4.74 -7.66
C LEU A 106 -2.85 5.92 -8.60
N LYS A 107 -1.71 6.60 -8.44
CA LYS A 107 -1.34 7.77 -9.26
C LYS A 107 -1.01 7.39 -10.70
N ASP A 108 -0.35 6.27 -10.91
CA ASP A 108 0.05 5.80 -12.25
C ASP A 108 -1.04 4.94 -12.93
N GLY A 109 -2.17 4.70 -12.25
CA GLY A 109 -3.34 4.04 -12.81
C GLY A 109 -3.30 2.52 -12.77
N ARG A 110 -2.27 1.88 -12.20
CA ARG A 110 -2.21 0.43 -12.00
C ARG A 110 -3.25 -0.06 -10.99
N LEU A 111 -3.48 0.72 -9.93
CA LEU A 111 -4.51 0.47 -8.95
C LEU A 111 -5.69 1.41 -9.16
N HIS A 112 -6.83 0.87 -9.58
CA HIS A 112 -8.01 1.65 -9.91
C HIS A 112 -8.82 2.05 -8.67
N SER A 113 -9.19 3.35 -8.60
CA SER A 113 -10.13 3.84 -7.59
C SER A 113 -11.57 3.59 -8.01
N ALA A 114 -12.38 3.03 -7.12
CA ALA A 114 -13.83 2.89 -7.30
C ALA A 114 -14.59 4.16 -6.83
N GLY A 115 -13.86 5.22 -6.47
CA GLY A 115 -14.43 6.46 -5.99
C GLY A 115 -13.76 6.94 -4.71
N THR A 116 -14.41 7.90 -4.03
CA THR A 116 -13.92 8.48 -2.79
C THR A 116 -14.97 8.40 -1.68
N ARG A 117 -14.52 8.18 -0.45
CA ARG A 117 -15.36 8.24 0.75
C ARG A 117 -14.84 9.31 1.70
N THR A 118 -15.74 10.16 2.19
CA THR A 118 -15.42 11.20 3.17
C THR A 118 -15.94 10.80 4.54
N VAL A 119 -15.08 10.82 5.55
CA VAL A 119 -15.42 10.46 6.93
C VAL A 119 -15.08 11.61 7.86
N LYS A 120 -16.01 11.93 8.78
CA LYS A 120 -15.78 12.87 9.87
C LYS A 120 -15.27 12.09 11.09
N LEU A 121 -14.06 12.37 11.52
CA LEU A 121 -13.51 11.77 12.74
C LEU A 121 -14.16 12.37 13.97
N ARG A 122 -14.54 11.49 14.93
CA ARG A 122 -15.09 11.94 16.24
C ARG A 122 -14.11 12.89 16.92
N GLY A 123 -14.62 14.03 17.40
CA GLY A 123 -13.80 15.02 18.11
C GLY A 123 -12.90 15.89 17.22
N ARG A 124 -12.96 15.76 15.89
CA ARG A 124 -12.20 16.60 14.96
C ARG A 124 -13.15 17.34 14.00
N ALA A 125 -12.90 18.64 13.79
CA ALA A 125 -13.64 19.44 12.81
C ALA A 125 -13.34 19.01 11.36
N ARG A 126 -12.15 18.44 11.11
CA ARG A 126 -11.68 18.09 9.78
C ARG A 126 -12.31 16.80 9.27
N LYS A 127 -12.85 16.85 8.06
CA LYS A 127 -13.26 15.68 7.28
C LYS A 127 -12.03 15.11 6.57
N ILE A 128 -11.93 13.78 6.49
CA ILE A 128 -10.91 13.07 5.75
C ILE A 128 -11.56 12.38 4.56
N THR A 129 -11.06 12.68 3.35
CA THR A 129 -11.47 12.01 2.11
C THR A 129 -10.37 11.05 1.67
N PHE A 130 -10.74 9.83 1.29
CA PHE A 130 -9.82 8.81 0.81
C PHE A 130 -10.46 8.02 -0.32
N HIS A 131 -9.63 7.46 -1.19
CA HIS A 131 -10.07 6.56 -2.25
C HIS A 131 -10.52 5.23 -1.68
N VAL A 132 -11.54 4.64 -2.30
CA VAL A 132 -11.99 3.26 -2.05
C VAL A 132 -11.78 2.44 -3.31
N PHE A 133 -11.76 1.11 -3.17
CA PHE A 133 -11.40 0.19 -4.24
C PHE A 133 -12.50 -0.84 -4.43
N ASP A 134 -12.67 -1.30 -5.67
CA ASP A 134 -13.60 -2.37 -6.00
C ASP A 134 -13.04 -3.72 -5.50
N PRO A 135 -13.80 -4.50 -4.70
CA PRO A 135 -13.38 -5.82 -4.24
C PRO A 135 -12.99 -6.76 -5.38
N ARG A 136 -13.72 -6.76 -6.50
CA ARG A 136 -13.43 -7.61 -7.67
C ARG A 136 -12.08 -7.24 -8.30
N HIS A 137 -11.80 -5.95 -8.43
CA HIS A 137 -10.49 -5.52 -8.93
C HIS A 137 -9.36 -5.95 -8.00
N VAL A 138 -9.57 -5.88 -6.68
CA VAL A 138 -8.57 -6.32 -5.70
C VAL A 138 -8.34 -7.84 -5.77
N GLU A 139 -9.41 -8.62 -5.98
CA GLU A 139 -9.36 -10.06 -6.22
C GLU A 139 -8.57 -10.40 -7.50
N ASP A 140 -8.85 -9.71 -8.61
CA ASP A 140 -8.10 -9.85 -9.87
C ASP A 140 -6.59 -9.57 -9.70
N VAL A 141 -6.23 -8.56 -8.89
CA VAL A 141 -4.83 -8.22 -8.58
C VAL A 141 -4.14 -9.34 -7.79
N LEU A 142 -4.85 -9.97 -6.85
CA LEU A 142 -4.37 -11.12 -6.08
C LEU A 142 -4.18 -12.35 -6.97
N ASP A 143 -5.21 -12.72 -7.73
CA ASP A 143 -5.23 -13.95 -8.53
C ASP A 143 -4.15 -13.96 -9.61
N ARG A 144 -3.81 -12.79 -10.14
CA ARG A 144 -2.76 -12.62 -11.17
C ARG A 144 -1.38 -12.29 -10.60
N ASP A 145 -1.23 -12.20 -9.28
CA ASP A 145 0.01 -11.76 -8.60
C ASP A 145 0.60 -10.47 -9.21
N LEU A 146 -0.27 -9.51 -9.53
CA LEU A 146 0.16 -8.25 -10.15
C LEU A 146 1.06 -7.42 -9.24
N VAL A 147 0.97 -7.61 -7.93
CA VAL A 147 1.81 -6.91 -6.95
C VAL A 147 3.29 -7.19 -7.16
N SER A 148 3.66 -8.46 -7.38
CA SER A 148 5.03 -8.87 -7.65
C SER A 148 5.54 -8.25 -8.95
N GLN A 149 4.74 -8.30 -10.02
CA GLN A 149 5.07 -7.69 -11.31
C GLN A 149 5.28 -6.18 -11.17
N TRP A 150 4.37 -5.47 -10.48
CA TRP A 150 4.49 -4.02 -10.29
C TRP A 150 5.72 -3.61 -9.47
N ARG A 151 6.17 -4.47 -8.55
CA ARG A 151 7.42 -4.24 -7.80
C ARG A 151 8.65 -4.35 -8.70
N GLU A 152 8.66 -5.34 -9.58
CA GLU A 152 9.74 -5.51 -10.58
C GLU A 152 9.79 -4.32 -11.55
N ASP A 153 8.65 -3.93 -12.11
CA ASP A 153 8.51 -2.75 -12.97
C ASP A 153 9.02 -1.48 -12.27
N ASP A 154 8.68 -1.30 -11.00
CA ASP A 154 9.12 -0.16 -10.19
C ASP A 154 10.64 -0.14 -9.98
N VAL A 155 11.30 -1.30 -9.92
CA VAL A 155 12.77 -1.39 -9.84
C VAL A 155 13.40 -1.00 -11.16
N ILE A 156 12.89 -1.52 -12.27
CA ILE A 156 13.36 -1.22 -13.62
C ILE A 156 13.21 0.28 -13.90
N GLN A 157 12.02 0.82 -13.68
CA GLN A 157 11.72 2.25 -13.91
C GLN A 157 12.62 3.18 -13.08
N ARG A 158 12.91 2.82 -11.83
CA ARG A 158 13.84 3.59 -10.99
C ARG A 158 15.28 3.54 -11.51
N ALA A 159 15.71 2.40 -12.06
CA ALA A 159 17.03 2.27 -12.66
C ALA A 159 17.15 3.12 -13.94
N GLU A 160 16.14 3.08 -14.80
CA GLU A 160 16.07 3.90 -16.02
C GLU A 160 16.06 5.40 -15.71
N ASN A 161 15.21 5.83 -14.78
CA ASN A 161 15.14 7.24 -14.37
C ASN A 161 16.48 7.74 -13.81
N ARG A 162 17.22 6.91 -13.07
CA ARG A 162 18.58 7.25 -12.60
C ARG A 162 19.56 7.39 -13.75
N ARG A 163 19.52 6.49 -14.75
CA ARG A 163 20.37 6.58 -15.95
C ARG A 163 20.08 7.84 -16.74
N LEU A 164 18.80 8.15 -16.99
CA LEU A 164 18.37 9.36 -17.69
C LEU A 164 18.81 10.64 -16.94
N ALA A 165 18.59 10.69 -15.62
CA ALA A 165 19.02 11.83 -14.80
C ALA A 165 20.54 12.03 -14.83
N THR A 166 21.32 10.94 -14.83
CA THR A 166 22.79 11.03 -14.94
C THR A 166 23.21 11.52 -16.32
N ALA A 167 22.59 11.02 -17.39
CA ALA A 167 22.87 11.47 -18.76
C ALA A 167 22.51 12.96 -18.93
N GLN A 168 21.34 13.40 -18.43
CA GLN A 168 20.96 14.81 -18.48
C GLN A 168 21.94 15.71 -17.72
N ARG A 169 22.38 15.28 -16.54
CA ARG A 169 23.40 16.03 -15.77
C ARG A 169 24.73 16.10 -16.50
N ALA A 170 25.13 15.03 -17.21
CA ALA A 170 26.35 15.03 -18.02
C ALA A 170 26.26 16.02 -19.18
N LEU A 171 25.11 16.07 -19.86
CA LEU A 171 24.85 17.03 -20.97
C LEU A 171 24.81 18.49 -20.47
N MET A 172 24.29 18.73 -19.27
CA MET A 172 24.21 20.07 -18.67
C MET A 172 25.54 20.55 -18.06
N ARG A 173 26.50 19.66 -17.85
CA ARG A 173 27.86 20.06 -17.42
C ARG A 173 28.53 20.71 -18.61
N LYS A 174 28.57 22.07 -18.63
CA LYS A 174 29.48 22.81 -19.51
C LYS A 174 30.89 22.23 -19.35
N PRO A 175 31.61 21.93 -20.45
CA PRO A 175 33.00 21.52 -20.32
C PRO A 175 33.68 22.58 -19.46
N LYS A 176 34.26 22.16 -18.34
CA LYS A 176 35.11 23.05 -17.53
C LYS A 176 36.19 23.50 -18.50
N SER A 177 36.17 24.76 -18.92
CA SER A 177 37.25 25.29 -19.75
C SER A 177 38.54 25.02 -18.97
N VAL A 178 39.32 24.08 -19.47
CA VAL A 178 40.70 23.92 -19.05
C VAL A 178 41.33 25.22 -19.50
N ALA A 179 41.47 26.20 -18.60
CA ALA A 179 42.33 27.31 -18.84
C ALA A 179 43.68 26.71 -19.22
N PRO A 180 44.29 27.14 -20.35
CA PRO A 180 45.61 26.66 -20.67
C PRO A 180 46.51 26.98 -19.46
N ALA A 181 47.12 25.94 -18.88
CA ALA A 181 48.13 26.17 -17.84
C ALA A 181 49.20 27.07 -18.46
N GLU A 182 49.35 28.26 -17.93
CA GLU A 182 50.49 29.11 -18.31
C GLU A 182 51.75 28.28 -18.13
N PRO A 183 52.59 28.11 -19.15
CA PRO A 183 53.83 27.35 -19.03
C PRO A 183 54.71 28.05 -17.98
N LYS A 184 55.06 27.32 -16.93
CA LYS A 184 56.10 27.76 -15.99
C LYS A 184 57.40 28.00 -16.77
N PRO A 185 58.11 29.10 -16.54
CA PRO A 185 59.22 29.55 -17.39
C PRO A 185 60.48 28.68 -17.35
N ASP A 186 60.42 27.44 -16.87
CA ASP A 186 61.61 26.58 -16.67
C ASP A 186 61.50 25.15 -17.22
N ASP A 187 60.46 24.88 -18.04
CA ASP A 187 60.33 23.57 -18.71
C ASP A 187 60.94 23.66 -20.12
N SER A 188 62.05 22.98 -20.33
CA SER A 188 62.63 22.77 -21.65
C SER A 188 61.65 22.02 -22.56
N PRO A 189 61.64 22.28 -23.89
CA PRO A 189 60.67 21.67 -24.82
C PRO A 189 60.74 20.12 -24.86
N GLU A 190 61.80 19.51 -24.33
CA GLU A 190 61.94 18.05 -24.23
C GLU A 190 61.09 17.41 -23.10
N ASP A 191 60.85 18.12 -21.97
CA ASP A 191 60.06 17.60 -20.85
C ASP A 191 58.55 17.73 -21.09
N ALA A 192 58.10 18.72 -21.86
CA ALA A 192 56.72 18.86 -22.25
C ALA A 192 56.26 17.73 -23.18
N ALA A 193 57.13 17.25 -24.07
CA ALA A 193 56.89 16.12 -24.93
C ALA A 193 56.81 14.78 -24.17
N ARG A 194 57.59 14.64 -23.09
CA ARG A 194 57.56 13.42 -22.22
C ARG A 194 56.29 13.33 -21.38
N HIS A 195 55.73 14.45 -20.93
CA HIS A 195 54.46 14.46 -20.16
C HIS A 195 53.22 14.13 -20.99
N GLN A 196 53.23 14.45 -22.29
CA GLN A 196 52.12 14.09 -23.20
C GLN A 196 52.07 12.60 -23.53
N LEU A 197 53.18 11.88 -23.36
CA LEU A 197 53.29 10.45 -23.72
C LEU A 197 53.34 9.52 -22.50
N LYS A 198 52.98 9.99 -21.33
CA LYS A 198 52.94 9.20 -20.10
C LYS A 198 51.80 8.18 -20.15
N GLY A 199 52.06 7.00 -20.60
CA GLY A 199 51.15 5.90 -20.87
C GLY A 199 51.35 5.27 -22.22
N TRP A 200 52.02 5.95 -23.19
CA TRP A 200 52.29 5.38 -24.52
C TRP A 200 53.28 4.23 -24.47
N ALA A 201 54.29 4.30 -23.58
CA ALA A 201 55.28 3.24 -23.36
C ALA A 201 54.71 1.94 -22.75
N GLU A 202 53.58 2.04 -22.04
CA GLU A 202 52.85 0.87 -21.52
C GLU A 202 52.02 0.22 -22.64
N PHE A 203 51.47 1.02 -23.56
CA PHE A 203 50.67 0.53 -24.69
C PHE A 203 51.52 -0.19 -25.76
N GLU A 204 52.79 0.26 -25.99
CA GLU A 204 53.71 -0.43 -26.87
C GLU A 204 54.22 -1.79 -26.29
N ARG A 205 54.30 -1.86 -24.95
CA ARG A 205 54.77 -3.07 -24.26
C ARG A 205 53.76 -4.22 -24.31
N ASP A 206 52.47 -3.90 -24.37
CA ASP A 206 51.39 -4.90 -24.37
C ASP A 206 51.05 -5.48 -25.77
N GLY A 207 51.78 -5.09 -26.83
CA GLY A 207 51.83 -5.79 -28.13
C GLY A 207 50.47 -5.83 -28.88
N PHE A 208 49.55 -4.93 -28.65
CA PHE A 208 48.24 -4.91 -29.29
C PHE A 208 48.23 -4.41 -30.74
N LEU A 209 49.38 -4.13 -31.36
CA LEU A 209 49.52 -3.80 -32.76
C LEU A 209 50.38 -4.85 -33.47
N ARG A 210 49.83 -6.07 -33.62
CA ARG A 210 50.29 -7.04 -34.61
C ARG A 210 49.12 -7.59 -35.38
#